data_2ecda11b9f3cefbfae3b188493fdf999
#
_entry.id   2ecda11b9f3cefbfae3b188493fdf999
#
_cell.length_a   1.000
_cell.length_b   1.000
_cell.length_c   1.000
_cell.angle_alpha   90.00
_cell.angle_beta   90.00
_cell.angle_gamma   90.00
#
_symmetry.space_group_name_H-M   'P 1'
#
loop_
_entity.id
_entity.type
_entity.pdbx_description
1 polymer ?
#
loop_
_entity_poly.entity_id
_entity_poly.type
_entity_poly.pdbx_seq_one_letter_code
_entity_poly.pdbx_strand_id
1 'polypeptide(L)'
;PNMTVEQNIKAGMGKHPEEEKVRSYINRFRLEGMEKHYPAQLSGGQKQRVAMARMIASEPDILLLDEPFSALDSYLKWELEQEMRDMLAEVQKPVLFVSHNRDEVYRLCSMVSCIDHGKMEVIEKTKEFFHNPKTKTAAVLSGCKNISAAEIVDNNHIKALGWGITLCVSEIPEETKAVGIRAHSFYPVNAEQIPGKESAANESRVSVIQEGTGL
;
A
#
# COMPACT_ATOMS: atom_id res chain seq x y z
N PRO A 1 -14.57 22.28 -13.03
CA PRO A 1 -14.64 23.51 -12.25
C PRO A 1 -15.97 24.26 -12.42
N ASN A 2 -16.67 24.06 -13.55
CA ASN A 2 -17.87 24.81 -13.93
C ASN A 2 -19.19 24.07 -13.66
N MET A 3 -19.18 22.99 -12.93
CA MET A 3 -20.33 22.18 -12.57
C MET A 3 -20.53 22.17 -11.07
N THR A 4 -21.77 22.19 -10.60
CA THR A 4 -22.13 21.99 -9.19
C THR A 4 -21.88 20.54 -8.77
N VAL A 5 -21.99 20.23 -7.48
CA VAL A 5 -21.93 18.86 -6.93
C VAL A 5 -22.90 17.95 -7.67
N GLU A 6 -24.17 18.33 -7.71
CA GLU A 6 -25.22 17.55 -8.40
C GLU A 6 -24.91 17.33 -9.88
N GLN A 7 -24.49 18.39 -10.58
CA GLN A 7 -24.10 18.31 -11.99
C GLN A 7 -22.88 17.41 -12.24
N ASN A 8 -21.91 17.38 -11.32
CA ASN A 8 -20.78 16.47 -11.39
C ASN A 8 -21.23 15.01 -11.31
N ILE A 9 -22.12 14.67 -10.38
CA ILE A 9 -22.65 13.32 -10.22
C ILE A 9 -23.47 12.92 -11.47
N LYS A 10 -24.38 13.80 -11.92
CA LYS A 10 -25.15 13.60 -13.16
C LYS A 10 -24.25 13.37 -14.38
N ALA A 11 -23.15 14.10 -14.49
CA ALA A 11 -22.19 13.93 -15.57
C ALA A 11 -21.50 12.55 -15.54
N GLY A 12 -21.33 11.95 -14.38
CA GLY A 12 -20.88 10.56 -14.23
C GLY A 12 -21.88 9.57 -14.79
N MET A 13 -23.16 9.78 -14.60
CA MET A 13 -24.24 8.90 -15.06
C MET A 13 -24.53 8.99 -16.58
N GLY A 14 -23.92 9.93 -17.29
CA GLY A 14 -24.07 10.08 -18.74
C GLY A 14 -25.34 10.82 -19.16
N LYS A 15 -25.97 10.37 -20.26
CA LYS A 15 -27.06 11.14 -20.95
C LYS A 15 -28.41 11.13 -20.23
N HIS A 16 -28.68 10.14 -19.39
CA HIS A 16 -29.98 9.94 -18.75
C HIS A 16 -29.81 9.75 -17.23
N PRO A 17 -29.43 10.80 -16.48
CA PRO A 17 -29.28 10.69 -15.04
C PRO A 17 -30.63 10.50 -14.35
N GLU A 18 -30.72 9.49 -13.50
CA GLU A 18 -31.88 9.23 -12.65
C GLU A 18 -31.79 10.07 -11.37
N GLU A 19 -32.73 10.97 -11.15
CA GLU A 19 -32.74 11.87 -9.98
C GLU A 19 -32.67 11.13 -8.64
N GLU A 20 -33.29 9.97 -8.55
CA GLU A 20 -33.28 9.14 -7.34
C GLU A 20 -31.88 8.58 -7.06
N LYS A 21 -31.18 8.09 -8.08
CA LYS A 21 -29.79 7.65 -7.95
C LYS A 21 -28.86 8.82 -7.61
N VAL A 22 -29.07 10.00 -8.19
CA VAL A 22 -28.29 11.20 -7.85
C VAL A 22 -28.41 11.53 -6.37
N ARG A 23 -29.64 11.53 -5.82
CA ARG A 23 -29.88 11.74 -4.39
C ARG A 23 -29.21 10.66 -3.53
N SER A 24 -29.30 9.40 -3.95
CA SER A 24 -28.63 8.29 -3.27
C SER A 24 -27.13 8.51 -3.19
N TYR A 25 -26.47 8.92 -4.28
CA TYR A 25 -25.05 9.24 -4.26
C TYR A 25 -24.72 10.45 -3.38
N ILE A 26 -25.53 11.52 -3.40
CA ILE A 26 -25.35 12.69 -2.53
C ILE A 26 -25.35 12.25 -1.07
N ASN A 27 -26.34 11.48 -0.65
CA ASN A 27 -26.44 10.99 0.72
C ASN A 27 -25.28 10.06 1.08
N ARG A 28 -24.98 9.09 0.21
CA ARG A 28 -23.91 8.11 0.42
C ARG A 28 -22.54 8.77 0.59
N PHE A 29 -22.27 9.84 -0.14
CA PHE A 29 -21.02 10.60 -0.07
C PHE A 29 -21.05 11.77 0.92
N ARG A 30 -22.11 11.88 1.75
CA ARG A 30 -22.28 12.95 2.75
C ARG A 30 -22.12 14.35 2.13
N LEU A 31 -22.84 14.59 1.04
CA LEU A 31 -22.83 15.84 0.27
C LEU A 31 -24.17 16.59 0.36
N GLU A 32 -25.03 16.20 1.32
CA GLU A 32 -26.33 16.84 1.55
C GLU A 32 -26.15 18.33 1.88
N GLY A 33 -27.00 19.15 1.30
CA GLY A 33 -26.95 20.60 1.42
C GLY A 33 -25.89 21.29 0.56
N MET A 34 -25.09 20.51 -0.19
CA MET A 34 -24.04 21.03 -1.07
C MET A 34 -24.34 20.85 -2.55
N GLU A 35 -25.52 20.41 -2.90
CA GLU A 35 -25.94 20.03 -4.27
C GLU A 35 -25.64 21.13 -5.30
N LYS A 36 -25.85 22.38 -4.89
CA LYS A 36 -25.66 23.59 -5.73
C LYS A 36 -24.29 24.24 -5.57
N HIS A 37 -23.42 23.73 -4.68
CA HIS A 37 -22.08 24.29 -4.50
C HIS A 37 -21.19 23.93 -5.69
N TYR A 38 -20.33 24.88 -6.06
CA TYR A 38 -19.26 24.70 -7.03
C TYR A 38 -18.00 24.20 -6.32
N PRO A 39 -17.06 23.54 -7.02
CA PRO A 39 -15.82 23.05 -6.42
C PRO A 39 -15.01 24.11 -5.65
N ALA A 40 -15.05 25.36 -6.06
CA ALA A 40 -14.38 26.46 -5.36
C ALA A 40 -14.92 26.72 -3.94
N GLN A 41 -16.16 26.31 -3.68
CA GLN A 41 -16.85 26.49 -2.39
C GLN A 41 -16.69 25.28 -1.46
N LEU A 42 -15.99 24.22 -1.90
CA LEU A 42 -15.84 22.97 -1.20
C LEU A 42 -14.45 22.85 -0.57
N SER A 43 -14.39 22.20 0.60
CA SER A 43 -13.11 21.76 1.20
C SER A 43 -12.41 20.71 0.33
N GLY A 44 -11.14 20.43 0.61
CA GLY A 44 -10.38 19.38 -0.10
C GLY A 44 -11.07 18.02 -0.03
N GLY A 45 -11.53 17.62 1.16
CA GLY A 45 -12.26 16.36 1.36
C GLY A 45 -13.60 16.31 0.64
N GLN A 46 -14.36 17.40 0.65
CA GLN A 46 -15.63 17.49 -0.09
C GLN A 46 -15.40 17.37 -1.60
N LYS A 47 -14.37 18.01 -2.14
CA LYS A 47 -13.97 17.84 -3.57
C LYS A 47 -13.67 16.40 -3.91
N GLN A 48 -12.95 15.72 -3.01
CA GLN A 48 -12.61 14.30 -3.20
C GLN A 48 -13.86 13.42 -3.21
N ARG A 49 -14.79 13.63 -2.26
CA ARG A 49 -16.07 12.91 -2.22
C ARG A 49 -16.90 13.14 -3.49
N VAL A 50 -16.93 14.36 -4.03
CA VAL A 50 -17.60 14.65 -5.30
C VAL A 50 -16.94 13.91 -6.47
N ALA A 51 -15.61 13.89 -6.52
CA ALA A 51 -14.87 13.16 -7.56
C ALA A 51 -15.19 11.66 -7.53
N MET A 52 -15.22 11.08 -6.32
CA MET A 52 -15.54 9.67 -6.11
C MET A 52 -17.00 9.37 -6.45
N ALA A 53 -17.95 10.21 -6.01
CA ALA A 53 -19.36 10.06 -6.37
C ALA A 53 -19.56 10.07 -7.88
N ARG A 54 -18.91 11.00 -8.60
CA ARG A 54 -18.93 11.07 -10.05
C ARG A 54 -18.34 9.83 -10.71
N MET A 55 -17.22 9.32 -10.21
CA MET A 55 -16.56 8.14 -10.73
C MET A 55 -17.45 6.90 -10.56
N ILE A 56 -18.01 6.68 -9.37
CA ILE A 56 -18.87 5.52 -9.10
C ILE A 56 -20.20 5.63 -9.84
N ALA A 57 -20.74 6.84 -9.99
CA ALA A 57 -21.97 7.08 -10.75
C ALA A 57 -21.87 6.69 -12.24
N SER A 58 -20.66 6.56 -12.79
CA SER A 58 -20.46 6.04 -14.15
C SER A 58 -20.58 4.51 -14.26
N GLU A 59 -20.82 3.82 -13.15
CA GLU A 59 -20.95 2.36 -13.05
C GLU A 59 -19.82 1.61 -13.80
N PRO A 60 -18.54 1.93 -13.53
CA PRO A 60 -17.41 1.38 -14.29
C PRO A 60 -17.21 -0.10 -14.00
N ASP A 61 -16.64 -0.83 -14.96
CA ASP A 61 -16.25 -2.24 -14.75
C ASP A 61 -15.01 -2.39 -13.88
N ILE A 62 -14.13 -1.38 -13.88
CA ILE A 62 -12.92 -1.30 -13.05
C ILE A 62 -12.71 0.13 -12.56
N LEU A 63 -12.28 0.29 -11.32
CA LEU A 63 -11.90 1.56 -10.72
C LEU A 63 -10.38 1.75 -10.75
N LEU A 64 -9.93 2.88 -11.26
CA LEU A 64 -8.51 3.26 -11.28
C LEU A 64 -8.30 4.45 -10.34
N LEU A 65 -7.53 4.25 -9.27
CA LEU A 65 -7.23 5.26 -8.26
C LEU A 65 -5.73 5.52 -8.27
N ASP A 66 -5.35 6.70 -8.74
CA ASP A 66 -3.96 7.14 -8.80
C ASP A 66 -3.72 8.22 -7.74
N GLU A 67 -2.93 7.88 -6.70
CA GLU A 67 -2.57 8.77 -5.59
C GLU A 67 -3.76 9.54 -4.99
N PRO A 68 -4.89 8.88 -4.64
CA PRO A 68 -6.13 9.58 -4.34
C PRO A 68 -6.08 10.44 -3.08
N PHE A 69 -5.06 10.29 -2.23
CA PHE A 69 -4.91 11.03 -0.97
C PHE A 69 -3.70 11.97 -0.94
N SER A 70 -2.97 12.12 -2.04
CA SER A 70 -1.70 12.86 -2.09
C SER A 70 -1.82 14.36 -1.76
N ALA A 71 -2.98 14.96 -2.03
CA ALA A 71 -3.23 16.39 -1.82
C ALA A 71 -3.89 16.72 -0.47
N LEU A 72 -3.96 15.76 0.46
CA LEU A 72 -4.67 15.92 1.72
C LEU A 72 -3.71 16.02 2.91
N ASP A 73 -4.08 16.82 3.90
CA ASP A 73 -3.41 16.81 5.20
C ASP A 73 -3.68 15.51 5.96
N SER A 74 -2.83 15.20 6.94
CA SER A 74 -2.82 13.90 7.63
C SER A 74 -4.12 13.55 8.34
N TYR A 75 -4.86 14.55 8.85
CA TYR A 75 -6.10 14.31 9.58
C TYR A 75 -7.25 13.97 8.62
N LEU A 76 -7.47 14.82 7.62
CA LEU A 76 -8.46 14.59 6.57
C LEU A 76 -8.19 13.31 5.78
N LYS A 77 -6.92 12.99 5.57
CA LYS A 77 -6.49 11.77 4.92
C LYS A 77 -7.01 10.53 5.63
N TRP A 78 -6.79 10.42 6.95
CA TRP A 78 -7.24 9.26 7.73
C TRP A 78 -8.77 9.07 7.66
N GLU A 79 -9.53 10.16 7.79
CA GLU A 79 -10.99 10.12 7.72
C GLU A 79 -11.48 9.63 6.34
N LEU A 80 -10.90 10.18 5.27
CA LEU A 80 -11.24 9.81 3.89
C LEU A 80 -10.79 8.40 3.51
N GLU A 81 -9.68 7.90 4.06
CA GLU A 81 -9.27 6.50 3.87
C GLU A 81 -10.32 5.54 4.45
N GLN A 82 -10.89 5.84 5.63
CA GLN A 82 -11.95 5.03 6.22
C GLN A 82 -13.20 5.04 5.36
N GLU A 83 -13.64 6.23 4.94
CA GLU A 83 -14.80 6.38 4.07
C GLU A 83 -14.61 5.68 2.72
N MET A 84 -13.42 5.79 2.11
CA MET A 84 -13.11 5.11 0.87
C MET A 84 -13.14 3.59 1.04
N ARG A 85 -12.58 3.05 2.11
CA ARG A 85 -12.60 1.61 2.38
C ARG A 85 -14.03 1.07 2.45
N ASP A 86 -14.90 1.77 3.19
CA ASP A 86 -16.29 1.37 3.33
C ASP A 86 -17.03 1.40 1.98
N MET A 87 -16.78 2.45 1.19
CA MET A 87 -17.34 2.59 -0.16
C MET A 87 -16.86 1.50 -1.13
N LEU A 88 -15.56 1.22 -1.13
CA LEU A 88 -14.99 0.21 -2.03
C LEU A 88 -15.49 -1.20 -1.69
N ALA A 89 -15.74 -1.48 -0.41
CA ALA A 89 -16.33 -2.75 0.02
C ALA A 89 -17.73 -2.97 -0.55
N GLU A 90 -18.51 -1.89 -0.73
CA GLU A 90 -19.87 -1.98 -1.27
C GLU A 90 -19.90 -2.05 -2.81
N VAL A 91 -18.91 -1.49 -3.49
CA VAL A 91 -18.92 -1.36 -4.96
C VAL A 91 -18.76 -2.72 -5.65
N GLN A 92 -18.14 -3.72 -5.01
CA GLN A 92 -17.92 -5.08 -5.55
C GLN A 92 -17.31 -5.10 -6.97
N LYS A 93 -16.50 -4.11 -7.32
CA LYS A 93 -15.79 -4.02 -8.60
C LYS A 93 -14.29 -4.13 -8.38
N PRO A 94 -13.53 -4.63 -9.35
CA PRO A 94 -12.07 -4.59 -9.29
C PRO A 94 -11.57 -3.16 -9.14
N VAL A 95 -10.60 -2.96 -8.25
CA VAL A 95 -9.98 -1.66 -7.99
C VAL A 95 -8.49 -1.79 -8.20
N LEU A 96 -7.92 -0.96 -9.06
CA LEU A 96 -6.48 -0.75 -9.16
C LEU A 96 -6.12 0.54 -8.43
N PHE A 97 -5.32 0.39 -7.37
CA PHE A 97 -4.92 1.48 -6.50
C PHE A 97 -3.41 1.71 -6.63
N VAL A 98 -3.01 2.92 -7.03
CA VAL A 98 -1.61 3.32 -7.12
C VAL A 98 -1.30 4.28 -5.99
N SER A 99 -0.27 3.99 -5.19
CA SER A 99 0.21 4.88 -4.13
C SER A 99 1.68 4.61 -3.82
N HIS A 100 2.39 5.66 -3.43
CA HIS A 100 3.73 5.57 -2.84
C HIS A 100 3.68 5.46 -1.31
N ASN A 101 2.50 5.55 -0.71
CA ASN A 101 2.32 5.45 0.73
C ASN A 101 2.01 3.99 1.12
N ARG A 102 2.99 3.34 1.74
CA ARG A 102 2.89 1.96 2.18
C ARG A 102 1.74 1.68 3.15
N ASP A 103 1.41 2.67 4.01
CA ASP A 103 0.38 2.49 5.03
C ASP A 103 -1.02 2.49 4.41
N GLU A 104 -1.25 3.26 3.34
CA GLU A 104 -2.47 3.21 2.53
C GLU A 104 -2.62 1.85 1.86
N VAL A 105 -1.55 1.39 1.18
CA VAL A 105 -1.54 0.08 0.51
C VAL A 105 -1.83 -1.04 1.52
N TYR A 106 -1.21 -1.00 2.70
CA TYR A 106 -1.43 -2.01 3.74
C TYR A 106 -2.87 -2.06 4.23
N ARG A 107 -3.52 -0.88 4.36
CA ARG A 107 -4.90 -0.80 4.88
C ARG A 107 -5.97 -1.06 3.84
N LEU A 108 -5.74 -0.68 2.58
CA LEU A 108 -6.78 -0.65 1.54
C LEU A 108 -6.67 -1.80 0.53
N CYS A 109 -5.49 -2.37 0.32
CA CYS A 109 -5.27 -3.35 -0.72
C CYS A 109 -5.14 -4.77 -0.17
N SER A 110 -5.79 -5.73 -0.80
CA SER A 110 -5.64 -7.17 -0.48
C SER A 110 -4.44 -7.81 -1.17
N MET A 111 -4.10 -7.29 -2.36
CA MET A 111 -2.99 -7.72 -3.20
C MET A 111 -2.12 -6.51 -3.52
N VAL A 112 -0.83 -6.71 -3.72
CA VAL A 112 0.13 -5.66 -4.04
C VAL A 112 1.21 -6.17 -4.99
N SER A 113 1.70 -5.29 -5.82
CA SER A 113 2.91 -5.48 -6.62
C SER A 113 3.71 -4.17 -6.63
N CYS A 114 5.02 -4.28 -6.77
CA CYS A 114 5.90 -3.13 -6.99
C CYS A 114 6.10 -2.92 -8.48
N ILE A 115 6.36 -1.66 -8.85
CA ILE A 115 6.89 -1.31 -10.16
C ILE A 115 8.32 -0.80 -9.95
N ASP A 116 9.28 -1.45 -10.58
CA ASP A 116 10.68 -1.06 -10.56
C ASP A 116 11.21 -0.94 -12.00
N HIS A 117 11.82 0.19 -12.33
CA HIS A 117 12.32 0.49 -13.68
C HIS A 117 11.32 0.19 -14.82
N GLY A 118 10.02 0.48 -14.59
CA GLY A 118 8.94 0.28 -15.56
C GLY A 118 8.47 -1.18 -15.70
N LYS A 119 8.96 -2.08 -14.87
CA LYS A 119 8.52 -3.49 -14.81
C LYS A 119 7.75 -3.75 -13.53
N MET A 120 6.67 -4.48 -13.67
CA MET A 120 5.88 -4.94 -12.53
C MET A 120 6.50 -6.23 -11.97
N GLU A 121 6.71 -6.27 -10.66
CA GLU A 121 7.13 -7.47 -9.95
C GLU A 121 5.95 -8.41 -9.69
N VAL A 122 6.22 -9.56 -9.07
CA VAL A 122 5.20 -10.55 -8.74
C VAL A 122 4.09 -9.93 -7.87
N ILE A 123 2.84 -10.27 -8.18
CA ILE A 123 1.68 -9.87 -7.37
C ILE A 123 1.57 -10.80 -6.17
N GLU A 124 1.53 -10.22 -4.97
CA GLU A 124 1.48 -10.95 -3.70
C GLU A 124 0.32 -10.47 -2.82
N LYS A 125 -0.05 -11.28 -1.84
CA LYS A 125 -0.94 -10.83 -0.76
C LYS A 125 -0.26 -9.73 0.04
N THR A 126 -0.97 -8.66 0.33
CA THR A 126 -0.41 -7.49 1.04
C THR A 126 0.30 -7.87 2.34
N LYS A 127 -0.27 -8.77 3.14
CA LYS A 127 0.37 -9.22 4.37
C LYS A 127 1.71 -9.91 4.13
N GLU A 128 1.81 -10.76 3.11
CA GLU A 128 3.06 -11.45 2.75
C GLU A 128 4.12 -10.46 2.26
N PHE A 129 3.73 -9.56 1.36
CA PHE A 129 4.60 -8.49 0.87
C PHE A 129 5.24 -7.68 1.99
N PHE A 130 4.45 -7.32 3.00
CA PHE A 130 4.96 -6.55 4.14
C PHE A 130 5.70 -7.39 5.17
N HIS A 131 5.41 -8.67 5.31
CA HIS A 131 6.05 -9.56 6.28
C HIS A 131 7.33 -10.21 5.75
N ASN A 132 7.26 -10.72 4.52
CA ASN A 132 8.32 -11.50 3.88
C ASN A 132 8.55 -11.04 2.43
N PRO A 133 9.07 -9.81 2.22
CA PRO A 133 9.33 -9.28 0.89
C PRO A 133 10.37 -10.13 0.16
N LYS A 134 10.07 -10.55 -1.06
CA LYS A 134 10.91 -11.46 -1.84
C LYS A 134 12.00 -10.74 -2.62
N THR A 135 11.79 -9.46 -2.94
CA THR A 135 12.74 -8.67 -3.72
C THR A 135 13.28 -7.50 -2.92
N LYS A 136 14.42 -6.96 -3.36
CA LYS A 136 15.02 -5.78 -2.74
C LYS A 136 14.08 -4.58 -2.80
N THR A 137 13.41 -4.38 -3.93
CA THR A 137 12.44 -3.29 -4.12
C THR A 137 11.26 -3.44 -3.15
N ALA A 138 10.68 -4.64 -3.06
CA ALA A 138 9.62 -4.95 -2.11
C ALA A 138 10.08 -4.73 -0.66
N ALA A 139 11.29 -5.12 -0.30
CA ALA A 139 11.85 -4.91 1.04
C ALA A 139 11.97 -3.41 1.37
N VAL A 140 12.51 -2.61 0.46
CA VAL A 140 12.65 -1.15 0.63
C VAL A 140 11.27 -0.51 0.77
N LEU A 141 10.36 -0.78 -0.16
CA LEU A 141 9.01 -0.20 -0.19
C LEU A 141 8.17 -0.64 1.02
N SER A 142 8.31 -1.88 1.49
CA SER A 142 7.65 -2.35 2.71
C SER A 142 8.29 -1.82 4.00
N GLY A 143 9.37 -1.02 3.91
CA GLY A 143 9.97 -0.31 5.03
C GLY A 143 11.18 -0.98 5.68
N CYS A 144 11.78 -1.98 5.05
CA CYS A 144 13.08 -2.51 5.48
C CYS A 144 14.19 -1.55 5.06
N LYS A 145 14.86 -0.92 6.03
CA LYS A 145 15.94 0.05 5.78
C LYS A 145 17.33 -0.55 5.91
N ASN A 146 17.47 -1.64 6.66
CA ASN A 146 18.74 -2.31 6.86
C ASN A 146 18.82 -3.49 5.88
N ILE A 147 19.47 -3.29 4.75
CA ILE A 147 19.66 -4.29 3.71
C ILE A 147 21.13 -4.37 3.38
N SER A 148 21.68 -5.58 3.32
CA SER A 148 23.05 -5.87 2.93
C SER A 148 23.08 -6.85 1.76
N ALA A 149 24.02 -6.70 0.87
CA ALA A 149 24.38 -7.79 -0.04
C ALA A 149 24.82 -9.02 0.80
N ALA A 150 24.52 -10.20 0.31
CA ALA A 150 24.73 -11.42 1.06
C ALA A 150 25.31 -12.54 0.19
N GLU A 151 26.10 -13.41 0.81
CA GLU A 151 26.62 -14.64 0.23
C GLU A 151 26.19 -15.83 1.10
N ILE A 152 25.75 -16.91 0.47
CA ILE A 152 25.41 -18.14 1.15
C ILE A 152 26.71 -18.81 1.62
N VAL A 153 26.81 -19.10 2.92
CA VAL A 153 27.94 -19.82 3.51
C VAL A 153 27.65 -21.32 3.55
N ASP A 154 26.47 -21.67 4.04
CA ASP A 154 25.94 -23.03 4.07
C ASP A 154 24.40 -23.02 4.12
N ASN A 155 23.77 -24.16 4.41
CA ASN A 155 22.32 -24.31 4.41
C ASN A 155 21.56 -23.40 5.41
N ASN A 156 22.25 -22.92 6.46
CA ASN A 156 21.66 -22.14 7.54
C ASN A 156 22.40 -20.84 7.82
N HIS A 157 23.52 -20.58 7.12
CA HIS A 157 24.33 -19.39 7.37
C HIS A 157 24.48 -18.55 6.13
N ILE A 158 24.28 -17.24 6.30
CA ILE A 158 24.41 -16.22 5.28
C ILE A 158 25.34 -15.11 5.78
N LYS A 159 26.33 -14.74 4.98
CA LYS A 159 27.24 -13.65 5.29
C LYS A 159 26.71 -12.34 4.74
N ALA A 160 26.36 -11.41 5.61
CA ALA A 160 25.96 -10.05 5.25
C ALA A 160 27.21 -9.19 4.99
N LEU A 161 27.51 -8.96 3.72
CA LEU A 161 28.80 -8.35 3.30
C LEU A 161 28.95 -6.90 3.79
N GLY A 162 27.87 -6.10 3.71
CA GLY A 162 27.87 -4.71 4.14
C GLY A 162 27.96 -4.54 5.66
N TRP A 163 27.63 -5.59 6.43
CA TRP A 163 27.66 -5.54 7.90
C TRP A 163 28.86 -6.31 8.48
N GLY A 164 29.54 -7.12 7.67
CA GLY A 164 30.70 -7.91 8.10
C GLY A 164 30.37 -9.02 9.10
N ILE A 165 29.13 -9.50 9.15
CA ILE A 165 28.65 -10.53 10.08
C ILE A 165 28.05 -11.71 9.33
N THR A 166 28.08 -12.88 9.99
CA THR A 166 27.36 -14.07 9.52
C THR A 166 26.09 -14.24 10.36
N LEU A 167 24.98 -14.47 9.67
CA LEU A 167 23.67 -14.65 10.27
C LEU A 167 23.25 -16.10 10.15
N CYS A 168 22.66 -16.64 11.20
CA CYS A 168 21.97 -17.93 11.15
C CYS A 168 20.52 -17.70 10.78
N VAL A 169 20.01 -18.41 9.80
CA VAL A 169 18.64 -18.29 9.28
C VAL A 169 18.01 -19.68 9.10
N SER A 170 16.71 -19.77 9.22
CA SER A 170 15.99 -21.05 9.14
C SER A 170 15.91 -21.61 7.72
N GLU A 171 15.91 -20.73 6.72
CA GLU A 171 15.73 -21.10 5.32
C GLU A 171 16.46 -20.09 4.43
N ILE A 172 17.19 -20.57 3.45
CA ILE A 172 17.93 -19.76 2.46
C ILE A 172 17.50 -20.20 1.07
N PRO A 173 16.75 -19.38 0.33
CA PRO A 173 16.45 -19.61 -1.08
C PRO A 173 17.74 -19.66 -1.93
N GLU A 174 17.77 -20.52 -2.94
CA GLU A 174 18.99 -20.77 -3.76
C GLU A 174 19.55 -19.50 -4.45
N GLU A 175 18.68 -18.59 -4.85
CA GLU A 175 19.07 -17.33 -5.55
C GLU A 175 19.23 -16.14 -4.63
N THR A 176 19.53 -16.35 -3.35
CA THR A 176 19.68 -15.27 -2.36
C THR A 176 20.89 -14.38 -2.67
N LYS A 177 20.65 -13.08 -2.83
CA LYS A 177 21.69 -12.07 -3.08
C LYS A 177 21.76 -10.96 -2.04
N ALA A 178 20.76 -10.87 -1.20
CA ALA A 178 20.72 -9.86 -0.14
C ALA A 178 19.97 -10.37 1.09
N VAL A 179 20.22 -9.72 2.21
CA VAL A 179 19.54 -9.97 3.47
C VAL A 179 19.06 -8.66 4.05
N GLY A 180 17.84 -8.66 4.61
CA GLY A 180 17.25 -7.49 5.23
C GLY A 180 16.80 -7.75 6.65
N ILE A 181 17.01 -6.80 7.57
CA ILE A 181 16.52 -6.86 8.94
C ILE A 181 15.74 -5.59 9.25
N ARG A 182 14.49 -5.75 9.70
CA ARG A 182 13.66 -4.61 10.09
C ARG A 182 14.10 -4.04 11.42
N ALA A 183 14.05 -2.71 11.58
CA ALA A 183 14.49 -2.04 12.80
C ALA A 183 13.79 -2.54 14.07
N HIS A 184 12.50 -2.87 13.98
CA HIS A 184 11.73 -3.40 15.12
C HIS A 184 12.04 -4.87 15.46
N SER A 185 12.83 -5.55 14.63
CA SER A 185 13.32 -6.92 14.90
C SER A 185 14.59 -6.93 15.74
N PHE A 186 15.18 -5.77 16.02
CA PHE A 186 16.30 -5.65 16.94
C PHE A 186 15.78 -5.43 18.36
N TYR A 187 16.30 -6.18 19.31
CA TYR A 187 16.09 -5.95 20.73
C TYR A 187 17.40 -6.02 21.48
N PRO A 188 17.59 -5.19 22.53
CA PRO A 188 18.80 -5.23 23.32
C PRO A 188 18.87 -6.53 24.12
N VAL A 189 20.03 -7.19 24.10
CA VAL A 189 20.35 -8.31 25.00
C VAL A 189 21.35 -7.81 26.01
N ASN A 190 21.18 -8.20 27.28
CA ASN A 190 22.19 -7.93 28.31
C ASN A 190 23.48 -8.74 28.00
N ALA A 191 24.65 -8.15 28.28
CA ALA A 191 25.92 -8.77 27.99
C ALA A 191 26.08 -10.17 28.65
N GLU A 192 25.40 -10.42 29.77
CA GLU A 192 25.32 -11.69 30.47
C GLU A 192 24.47 -12.75 29.76
N GLN A 193 23.60 -12.33 28.85
CA GLN A 193 22.70 -13.19 28.06
C GLN A 193 23.27 -13.53 26.68
N ILE A 194 24.47 -13.04 26.35
CA ILE A 194 25.13 -13.42 25.10
C ILE A 194 25.74 -14.81 25.38
N PRO A 195 25.14 -15.90 24.87
CA PRO A 195 25.78 -17.22 24.95
C PRO A 195 27.14 -17.09 24.29
N GLY A 196 28.16 -17.76 24.85
CA GLY A 196 29.50 -17.74 24.32
C GLY A 196 29.48 -17.95 22.82
N LYS A 197 30.27 -17.18 22.12
CA LYS A 197 30.45 -16.90 20.65
C LYS A 197 29.80 -17.80 19.58
N GLU A 198 29.08 -18.86 19.93
CA GLU A 198 28.61 -19.88 18.99
C GLU A 198 27.09 -20.05 18.85
N SER A 199 26.24 -19.34 19.56
CA SER A 199 24.77 -19.44 19.29
C SER A 199 24.00 -18.25 19.81
N ALA A 200 24.14 -17.10 19.17
CA ALA A 200 23.00 -16.19 19.11
C ALA A 200 22.12 -16.70 17.95
N ALA A 201 21.22 -17.62 18.23
CA ALA A 201 20.10 -17.84 17.38
C ALA A 201 19.38 -16.47 17.31
N ASN A 202 19.61 -15.74 16.22
CA ASN A 202 18.93 -14.50 15.97
C ASN A 202 17.46 -14.86 15.72
N GLU A 203 16.62 -14.81 16.75
CA GLU A 203 15.16 -14.83 16.62
C GLU A 203 14.63 -13.59 15.89
N SER A 204 15.53 -12.72 15.42
CA SER A 204 15.22 -11.61 14.54
C SER A 204 14.66 -12.17 13.24
N ARG A 205 13.48 -11.72 12.83
CA ARG A 205 12.94 -12.03 11.51
C ARG A 205 13.87 -11.42 10.45
N VAL A 206 14.74 -12.25 9.92
CA VAL A 206 15.63 -11.91 8.82
C VAL A 206 14.84 -12.19 7.54
N SER A 207 14.61 -11.18 6.72
CA SER A 207 14.05 -11.36 5.39
C SER A 207 15.18 -11.64 4.42
N VAL A 208 15.15 -12.82 3.81
CA VAL A 208 16.08 -13.22 2.76
C VAL A 208 15.52 -12.75 1.42
N ILE A 209 16.32 -12.02 0.66
CA ILE A 209 15.87 -11.27 -0.51
C ILE A 209 16.46 -11.88 -1.77
N GLN A 210 15.61 -12.25 -2.70
CA GLN A 210 15.98 -12.71 -4.05
C GLN A 210 16.07 -11.53 -5.04
N GLU A 211 16.70 -11.74 -6.18
CA GLU A 211 16.63 -10.79 -7.28
C GLU A 211 15.25 -10.87 -7.95
N GLY A 212 14.60 -9.72 -8.17
CA GLY A 212 13.29 -9.69 -8.83
C GLY A 212 13.39 -10.24 -10.25
N THR A 213 12.72 -11.35 -10.52
CA THR A 213 12.44 -11.79 -11.89
C THR A 213 11.29 -10.95 -12.41
N GLY A 214 11.62 -9.84 -13.11
CA GLY A 214 10.60 -9.06 -13.79
C GLY A 214 9.95 -9.89 -14.90
N LEU A 215 8.62 -9.98 -14.88
CA LEU A 215 7.79 -10.48 -15.98
C LEU A 215 7.82 -9.51 -17.15
#